data_aa942a6a32c35af612e8f309df3ba9e5
#
_entry.id   aa942a6a32c35af612e8f309df3ba9e5
#
_cell.length_a   1.000
_cell.length_b   1.000
_cell.length_c   1.000
_cell.angle_alpha   90.00
_cell.angle_beta   90.00
_cell.angle_gamma   90.00
#
_symmetry.space_group_name_H-M   'P 1'
#
loop_
_entity.id
_entity.type
_entity.pdbx_description
1 polymer ?
#
loop_
_entity_poly.entity_id
_entity_poly.type
_entity_poly.pdbx_seq_one_letter_code
_entity_poly.pdbx_strand_id
1 'polypeptide(L)'
;MRTIFTVFILLFIFICSASAQVSFGVKAGINVSKMHYDDLTVDFKNLTGLQAGVLAQIKFSDKLVLRPELLYSSKGYKLEKSETLPIGLTNRLNYIALPVLAGYSPVKGLQVLAGPELAFLVAAHAKTNNGSENVRDTYKKFDIGIAGGIAYTFFKGLGAEVRYTHGLVKNTEYELKDRSGMVISNYKSGLHRSFQAGLFYLLGK
;
A
#
# COMPACT_ATOMS: atom_id res chain seq x y z
N MET A 1 7.33 -26.48 4.12
CA MET A 1 6.16 -25.55 4.09
C MET A 1 5.21 -25.79 5.28
N ARG A 2 4.83 -27.02 5.64
CA ARG A 2 3.93 -27.33 6.79
C ARG A 2 4.50 -26.82 8.12
N THR A 3 5.79 -26.99 8.37
CA THR A 3 6.47 -26.55 9.60
C THR A 3 6.48 -25.01 9.79
N ILE A 4 6.69 -24.25 8.71
CA ILE A 4 6.67 -22.78 8.76
C ILE A 4 5.26 -22.28 9.07
N PHE A 5 4.24 -22.90 8.49
CA PHE A 5 2.84 -22.57 8.74
C PHE A 5 2.43 -22.89 10.20
N THR A 6 2.91 -24.02 10.75
CA THR A 6 2.65 -24.41 12.15
C THR A 6 3.34 -23.45 13.12
N VAL A 7 4.58 -23.03 12.84
CA VAL A 7 5.29 -22.02 13.66
C VAL A 7 4.57 -20.67 13.62
N PHE A 8 4.04 -20.27 12.46
CA PHE A 8 3.27 -19.03 12.33
C PHE A 8 1.96 -19.08 13.13
N ILE A 9 1.26 -20.21 13.11
CA ILE A 9 0.02 -20.43 13.90
C ILE A 9 0.35 -20.44 15.40
N LEU A 10 1.41 -21.11 15.84
CA LEU A 10 1.83 -21.14 17.24
C LEU A 10 2.27 -19.75 17.72
N LEU A 11 2.99 -18.98 16.91
CA LEU A 11 3.36 -17.60 17.20
C LEU A 11 2.11 -16.70 17.33
N PHE A 12 1.12 -16.90 16.46
CA PHE A 12 -0.16 -16.19 16.51
C PHE A 12 -0.97 -16.52 17.77
N ILE A 13 -1.01 -17.79 18.18
CA ILE A 13 -1.69 -18.26 19.41
C ILE A 13 -0.96 -17.73 20.66
N PHE A 14 0.39 -17.67 20.65
CA PHE A 14 1.18 -17.15 21.78
C PHE A 14 0.98 -15.65 21.98
N ILE A 15 0.79 -14.89 20.90
CA ILE A 15 0.47 -13.44 20.95
C ILE A 15 -0.93 -13.20 21.55
N CYS A 16 -1.88 -14.13 21.36
CA CYS A 16 -3.22 -14.03 21.94
C CYS A 16 -3.27 -14.35 23.45
N SER A 17 -2.27 -15.04 24.00
CA SER A 17 -2.26 -15.48 25.42
C SER A 17 -1.68 -14.45 26.41
N ALA A 18 -0.91 -13.46 25.93
CA ALA A 18 -0.55 -12.31 26.74
C ALA A 18 -1.80 -11.44 26.88
N SER A 19 -2.08 -10.83 28.02
CA SER A 19 -3.22 -9.94 28.36
C SER A 19 -3.34 -8.73 27.39
N ALA A 20 -3.10 -8.97 26.11
CA ALA A 20 -3.15 -7.99 25.04
C ALA A 20 -4.61 -7.66 24.73
N GLN A 21 -5.00 -6.43 24.96
CA GLN A 21 -6.32 -5.94 24.59
C GLN A 21 -6.39 -5.81 23.06
N VAL A 22 -7.11 -6.73 22.40
CA VAL A 22 -7.35 -6.70 20.96
C VAL A 22 -8.62 -5.92 20.67
N SER A 23 -8.56 -4.96 19.74
CA SER A 23 -9.70 -4.24 19.21
C SER A 23 -9.70 -4.40 17.69
N PHE A 24 -10.82 -4.77 17.11
CA PHE A 24 -10.99 -4.82 15.66
C PHE A 24 -11.60 -3.51 15.16
N GLY A 25 -11.40 -3.20 13.88
CA GLY A 25 -11.95 -1.98 13.30
C GLY A 25 -12.04 -2.03 11.79
N VAL A 26 -12.63 -0.98 11.27
CA VAL A 26 -12.75 -0.72 9.82
C VAL A 26 -12.03 0.58 9.49
N LYS A 27 -11.57 0.70 8.26
CA LYS A 27 -10.87 1.89 7.77
C LYS A 27 -11.30 2.19 6.35
N ALA A 28 -11.47 3.48 6.04
CA ALA A 28 -11.68 3.97 4.69
C ALA A 28 -10.95 5.30 4.50
N GLY A 29 -10.50 5.56 3.27
CA GLY A 29 -9.76 6.78 2.97
C GLY A 29 -9.37 6.90 1.51
N ILE A 30 -8.50 7.86 1.27
CA ILE A 30 -7.94 8.14 -0.05
C ILE A 30 -6.43 7.91 -0.07
N ASN A 31 -5.93 7.52 -1.25
CA ASN A 31 -4.51 7.46 -1.58
C ASN A 31 -4.21 8.51 -2.63
N VAL A 32 -3.18 9.29 -2.43
CA VAL A 32 -2.56 10.11 -3.47
C VAL A 32 -1.23 9.48 -3.79
N SER A 33 -1.14 8.82 -4.94
CA SER A 33 0.03 8.02 -5.32
C SER A 33 0.71 8.57 -6.57
N LYS A 34 2.02 8.41 -6.61
CA LYS A 34 2.89 8.75 -7.74
C LYS A 34 3.87 7.60 -7.94
N MET A 35 4.21 7.33 -9.19
CA MET A 35 5.31 6.45 -9.53
C MET A 35 6.56 7.29 -9.78
N HIS A 36 7.68 6.90 -9.20
CA HIS A 36 8.96 7.56 -9.39
C HIS A 36 9.86 6.67 -10.24
N TYR A 37 10.35 7.23 -11.34
CA TYR A 37 11.28 6.60 -12.25
C TYR A 37 12.60 7.38 -12.22
N ASP A 38 13.71 6.68 -11.97
CA ASP A 38 15.02 7.31 -11.84
C ASP A 38 15.58 7.77 -13.20
N ASP A 39 15.18 7.11 -14.31
CA ASP A 39 15.80 7.25 -15.63
C ASP A 39 14.90 7.93 -16.68
N LEU A 40 13.71 8.41 -16.31
CA LEU A 40 12.77 9.02 -17.27
C LEU A 40 12.52 10.50 -16.94
N THR A 41 12.77 11.37 -17.92
CA THR A 41 12.43 12.80 -17.88
C THR A 41 10.93 13.10 -18.07
N VAL A 42 10.07 12.10 -17.90
CA VAL A 42 8.62 12.24 -18.05
C VAL A 42 7.98 12.62 -16.72
N ASP A 43 7.20 13.68 -16.69
CA ASP A 43 6.51 14.12 -15.47
C ASP A 43 5.24 13.29 -15.21
N PHE A 44 5.35 12.38 -14.25
CA PHE A 44 4.22 11.57 -13.78
C PHE A 44 3.37 12.38 -12.80
N LYS A 45 2.11 12.57 -13.11
CA LYS A 45 1.15 13.24 -12.22
C LYS A 45 0.58 12.28 -11.18
N ASN A 46 0.21 12.85 -10.04
CA ASN A 46 -0.43 12.10 -8.97
C ASN A 46 -1.77 11.51 -9.41
N LEU A 47 -2.06 10.30 -8.97
CA LEU A 47 -3.37 9.67 -9.08
C LEU A 47 -4.00 9.54 -7.70
N THR A 48 -5.23 10.04 -7.56
CA THR A 48 -6.05 9.80 -6.38
C THR A 48 -6.82 8.51 -6.54
N GLY A 49 -6.68 7.61 -5.56
CA GLY A 49 -7.39 6.35 -5.44
C GLY A 49 -8.09 6.24 -4.09
N LEU A 50 -8.88 5.19 -3.92
CA LEU A 50 -9.57 4.86 -2.68
C LEU A 50 -8.85 3.73 -1.95
N GLN A 51 -8.98 3.69 -0.64
CA GLN A 51 -8.61 2.54 0.18
C GLN A 51 -9.71 2.26 1.20
N ALA A 52 -9.93 0.97 1.46
CA ALA A 52 -10.86 0.53 2.49
C ALA A 52 -10.49 -0.87 2.97
N GLY A 53 -10.81 -1.19 4.21
CA GLY A 53 -10.56 -2.53 4.75
C GLY A 53 -10.75 -2.61 6.24
N VAL A 54 -10.13 -3.65 6.82
CA VAL A 54 -10.22 -3.96 8.24
C VAL A 54 -8.85 -3.83 8.90
N LEU A 55 -8.88 -3.62 10.21
CA LEU A 55 -7.67 -3.56 11.02
C LEU A 55 -7.91 -4.26 12.37
N ALA A 56 -6.83 -4.75 12.95
CA ALA A 56 -6.79 -5.12 14.36
C ALA A 56 -5.77 -4.23 15.07
N GLN A 57 -6.07 -3.85 16.29
CA GLN A 57 -5.15 -3.13 17.17
C GLN A 57 -4.90 -3.95 18.42
N ILE A 58 -3.68 -4.41 18.58
CA ILE A 58 -3.21 -5.24 19.68
C ILE A 58 -2.37 -4.34 20.58
N LYS A 59 -2.87 -4.07 21.78
CA LYS A 59 -2.16 -3.26 22.77
C LYS A 59 -1.32 -4.15 23.68
N PHE A 60 -0.02 -3.98 23.68
CA PHE A 60 0.91 -4.64 24.60
C PHE A 60 1.07 -3.85 25.89
N SER A 61 0.92 -2.54 25.83
CA SER A 61 0.93 -1.62 26.97
C SER A 61 0.14 -0.35 26.62
N ASP A 62 0.07 0.61 27.55
CA ASP A 62 -0.56 1.91 27.30
C ASP A 62 0.14 2.70 26.18
N LYS A 63 1.42 2.38 25.92
CA LYS A 63 2.24 3.10 24.94
C LYS A 63 2.56 2.31 23.68
N LEU A 64 2.47 0.97 23.70
CA LEU A 64 2.92 0.12 22.60
C LEU A 64 1.74 -0.65 21.99
N VAL A 65 1.62 -0.56 20.69
CA VAL A 65 0.58 -1.26 19.92
C VAL A 65 1.19 -1.93 18.69
N LEU A 66 0.56 -3.03 18.26
CA LEU A 66 0.75 -3.61 16.94
C LEU A 66 -0.57 -3.50 16.17
N ARG A 67 -0.48 -3.04 14.92
CA ARG A 67 -1.66 -2.79 14.10
C ARG A 67 -1.52 -3.45 12.74
N PRO A 68 -1.87 -4.74 12.60
CA PRO A 68 -2.06 -5.39 11.31
C PRO A 68 -3.34 -4.88 10.65
N GLU A 69 -3.27 -4.69 9.33
CA GLU A 69 -4.39 -4.24 8.52
C GLU A 69 -4.52 -5.11 7.26
N LEU A 70 -5.72 -5.25 6.74
CA LEU A 70 -6.01 -5.84 5.44
C LEU A 70 -6.85 -4.83 4.64
N LEU A 71 -6.25 -4.27 3.59
CA LEU A 71 -6.83 -3.14 2.85
C LEU A 71 -6.93 -3.47 1.35
N TYR A 72 -8.06 -3.14 0.75
CA TYR A 72 -8.09 -2.86 -0.68
C TYR A 72 -7.54 -1.45 -0.89
N SER A 73 -6.57 -1.30 -1.79
CA SER A 73 -5.87 -0.04 -2.03
C SER A 73 -5.69 0.21 -3.52
N SER A 74 -6.32 1.27 -4.03
CA SER A 74 -6.16 1.71 -5.41
C SER A 74 -5.05 2.75 -5.48
N LYS A 75 -3.98 2.45 -6.23
CA LYS A 75 -2.81 3.30 -6.45
C LYS A 75 -2.61 3.52 -7.95
N GLY A 76 -1.65 4.34 -8.34
CA GLY A 76 -1.30 4.51 -9.75
C GLY A 76 -0.67 5.87 -10.06
N TYR A 77 -0.72 6.23 -11.35
CA TYR A 77 -0.17 7.47 -11.86
C TYR A 77 -0.89 7.91 -13.13
N LYS A 78 -0.73 9.19 -13.49
CA LYS A 78 -1.20 9.76 -14.74
C LYS A 78 -0.02 10.28 -15.56
N LEU A 79 -0.13 10.11 -16.87
CA LEU A 79 0.70 10.78 -17.87
C LEU A 79 -0.19 11.77 -18.61
N GLU A 80 0.16 13.05 -18.56
CA GLU A 80 -0.55 14.06 -19.34
C GLU A 80 -0.06 14.07 -20.79
N LYS A 81 -0.90 14.57 -21.65
CA LYS A 81 -0.53 14.82 -23.04
C LYS A 81 0.61 15.84 -23.11
N SER A 82 1.61 15.54 -23.91
CA SER A 82 2.70 16.46 -24.27
C SER A 82 2.93 16.40 -25.76
N GLU A 83 3.75 17.30 -26.30
CA GLU A 83 4.13 17.28 -27.72
C GLU A 83 4.79 15.96 -28.12
N THR A 84 5.53 15.34 -27.20
CA THR A 84 6.19 14.03 -27.39
C THR A 84 5.27 12.84 -27.08
N LEU A 85 4.17 13.05 -26.34
CA LEU A 85 3.20 12.01 -25.96
C LEU A 85 1.77 12.51 -26.25
N PRO A 86 1.25 12.34 -27.47
CA PRO A 86 -0.03 12.93 -27.87
C PRO A 86 -1.25 12.29 -27.20
N ILE A 87 -1.05 11.19 -26.44
CA ILE A 87 -2.12 10.44 -25.77
C ILE A 87 -1.90 10.47 -24.26
N GLY A 88 -2.87 11.03 -23.51
CA GLY A 88 -2.88 10.95 -22.05
C GLY A 88 -3.17 9.52 -21.58
N LEU A 89 -2.43 9.05 -20.56
CA LEU A 89 -2.54 7.72 -20.02
C LEU A 89 -2.79 7.78 -18.50
N THR A 90 -3.77 7.02 -18.02
CA THR A 90 -4.01 6.84 -16.58
C THR A 90 -3.85 5.36 -16.24
N ASN A 91 -2.81 5.02 -15.48
CA ASN A 91 -2.60 3.68 -14.97
C ASN A 91 -3.13 3.56 -13.54
N ARG A 92 -4.11 2.67 -13.37
CA ARG A 92 -4.71 2.36 -12.07
C ARG A 92 -4.36 0.93 -11.67
N LEU A 93 -3.73 0.79 -10.52
CA LEU A 93 -3.26 -0.47 -9.96
C LEU A 93 -4.00 -0.71 -8.64
N ASN A 94 -4.71 -1.82 -8.57
CA ASN A 94 -5.50 -2.18 -7.40
C ASN A 94 -4.82 -3.32 -6.65
N TYR A 95 -4.60 -3.13 -5.37
CA TYR A 95 -3.88 -4.04 -4.50
C TYR A 95 -4.74 -4.50 -3.32
N ILE A 96 -4.49 -5.73 -2.88
CA ILE A 96 -4.76 -6.15 -1.51
C ILE A 96 -3.48 -5.90 -0.74
N ALA A 97 -3.51 -4.96 0.21
CA ALA A 97 -2.36 -4.56 1.02
C ALA A 97 -2.48 -5.08 2.45
N LEU A 98 -1.36 -5.53 3.01
CA LEU A 98 -1.22 -6.04 4.36
C LEU A 98 -0.13 -5.25 5.11
N PRO A 99 -0.43 -4.05 5.60
CA PRO A 99 0.47 -3.33 6.50
C PRO A 99 0.50 -4.01 7.88
N VAL A 100 1.70 -4.13 8.46
CA VAL A 100 1.90 -4.58 9.84
C VAL A 100 2.69 -3.49 10.57
N LEU A 101 2.00 -2.67 11.34
CA LEU A 101 2.57 -1.46 11.91
C LEU A 101 2.80 -1.59 13.41
N ALA A 102 4.02 -1.33 13.84
CA ALA A 102 4.31 -1.05 15.24
C ALA A 102 3.92 0.40 15.54
N GLY A 103 3.30 0.63 16.67
CA GLY A 103 2.83 1.95 17.10
C GLY A 103 3.29 2.32 18.48
N TYR A 104 3.64 3.59 18.64
CA TYR A 104 3.93 4.21 19.92
C TYR A 104 2.92 5.34 20.19
N SER A 105 2.33 5.31 21.41
CA SER A 105 1.34 6.31 21.87
C SER A 105 2.00 7.26 22.88
N PRO A 106 2.50 8.43 22.43
CA PRO A 106 3.11 9.41 23.33
C PRO A 106 2.09 10.03 24.31
N VAL A 107 0.88 10.25 23.84
CA VAL A 107 -0.25 10.76 24.61
C VAL A 107 -1.52 9.98 24.26
N LYS A 108 -2.53 10.03 25.11
CA LYS A 108 -3.80 9.33 24.91
C LYS A 108 -4.45 9.73 23.58
N GLY A 109 -4.80 8.74 22.79
CA GLY A 109 -5.44 8.90 21.47
C GLY A 109 -4.47 9.06 20.29
N LEU A 110 -3.26 9.60 20.50
CA LEU A 110 -2.27 9.79 19.45
C LEU A 110 -1.38 8.54 19.32
N GLN A 111 -1.16 8.11 18.09
CA GLN A 111 -0.26 7.00 17.75
C GLN A 111 0.67 7.41 16.62
N VAL A 112 1.95 7.16 16.79
CA VAL A 112 2.94 7.18 15.70
C VAL A 112 3.13 5.74 15.26
N LEU A 113 2.93 5.46 13.99
CA LEU A 113 2.87 4.12 13.40
C LEU A 113 3.98 3.97 12.38
N ALA A 114 4.69 2.85 12.38
CA ALA A 114 5.63 2.51 11.33
C ALA A 114 5.75 0.99 11.17
N GLY A 115 6.00 0.53 9.94
CA GLY A 115 6.21 -0.89 9.68
C GLY A 115 6.18 -1.25 8.20
N PRO A 116 6.39 -2.53 7.87
CA PRO A 116 6.32 -3.05 6.52
C PRO A 116 4.88 -3.06 5.99
N GLU A 117 4.75 -2.89 4.68
CA GLU A 117 3.53 -3.10 3.92
C GLU A 117 3.83 -4.10 2.80
N LEU A 118 3.12 -5.23 2.79
CA LEU A 118 3.09 -6.17 1.68
C LEU A 118 1.85 -5.89 0.85
N ALA A 119 1.95 -5.84 -0.47
CA ALA A 119 0.81 -5.62 -1.33
C ALA A 119 0.80 -6.61 -2.49
N PHE A 120 -0.38 -7.14 -2.80
CA PHE A 120 -0.61 -8.07 -3.89
C PHE A 120 -1.50 -7.42 -4.95
N LEU A 121 -1.01 -7.35 -6.19
CA LEU A 121 -1.72 -6.76 -7.32
C LEU A 121 -2.87 -7.67 -7.77
N VAL A 122 -4.10 -7.20 -7.62
CA VAL A 122 -5.31 -7.94 -8.02
C VAL A 122 -5.84 -7.50 -9.38
N ALA A 123 -5.68 -6.21 -9.76
CA ALA A 123 -6.08 -5.70 -11.06
C ALA A 123 -5.20 -4.50 -11.46
N ALA A 124 -4.94 -4.36 -12.76
CA ALA A 124 -4.28 -3.20 -13.33
C ALA A 124 -4.96 -2.81 -14.64
N HIS A 125 -5.30 -1.52 -14.77
CA HIS A 125 -5.96 -0.98 -15.94
C HIS A 125 -5.25 0.28 -16.41
N ALA A 126 -4.95 0.31 -17.70
CA ALA A 126 -4.50 1.49 -18.41
C ALA A 126 -5.68 2.11 -19.13
N LYS A 127 -6.03 3.35 -18.79
CA LYS A 127 -7.10 4.10 -19.44
C LYS A 127 -6.50 5.18 -20.31
N THR A 128 -6.87 5.14 -21.60
CA THR A 128 -6.57 6.16 -22.61
C THR A 128 -7.86 6.81 -23.10
N ASN A 129 -7.77 7.80 -23.99
CA ASN A 129 -8.96 8.37 -24.64
C ASN A 129 -9.73 7.35 -25.49
N ASN A 130 -9.06 6.28 -25.96
CA ASN A 130 -9.60 5.28 -26.88
C ASN A 130 -10.17 4.04 -26.16
N GLY A 131 -10.09 3.97 -24.83
CA GLY A 131 -10.61 2.85 -24.05
C GLY A 131 -9.80 2.52 -22.80
N SER A 132 -10.15 1.41 -22.19
CA SER A 132 -9.45 0.86 -21.02
C SER A 132 -8.95 -0.54 -21.34
N GLU A 133 -7.69 -0.80 -21.06
CA GLU A 133 -7.01 -2.06 -21.32
C GLU A 133 -6.51 -2.69 -20.01
N ASN A 134 -6.55 -4.02 -19.92
CA ASN A 134 -5.98 -4.73 -18.79
C ASN A 134 -4.45 -4.86 -19.00
N VAL A 135 -3.68 -4.31 -18.09
CA VAL A 135 -2.20 -4.30 -18.16
C VAL A 135 -1.57 -5.03 -16.96
N ARG A 136 -2.32 -5.93 -16.33
CA ARG A 136 -1.88 -6.62 -15.10
C ARG A 136 -0.57 -7.38 -15.28
N ASP A 137 -0.38 -8.00 -16.44
CA ASP A 137 0.80 -8.84 -16.71
C ASP A 137 2.09 -8.03 -16.94
N THR A 138 1.96 -6.71 -17.12
CA THR A 138 3.08 -5.77 -17.24
C THR A 138 3.70 -5.44 -15.87
N TYR A 139 2.95 -5.66 -14.78
CA TYR A 139 3.37 -5.29 -13.43
C TYR A 139 3.66 -6.52 -12.58
N LYS A 140 4.61 -6.38 -11.66
CA LYS A 140 4.86 -7.43 -10.66
C LYS A 140 3.64 -7.62 -9.77
N LYS A 141 3.36 -8.88 -9.46
CA LYS A 141 2.22 -9.27 -8.61
C LYS A 141 2.40 -8.85 -7.15
N PHE A 142 3.66 -8.73 -6.70
CA PHE A 142 4.00 -8.36 -5.34
C PHE A 142 4.71 -7.01 -5.28
N ASP A 143 4.30 -6.19 -4.32
CA ASP A 143 4.95 -4.97 -3.93
C ASP A 143 5.28 -5.02 -2.44
N ILE A 144 6.45 -4.50 -2.06
CA ILE A 144 6.92 -4.43 -0.68
C ILE A 144 7.31 -2.99 -0.42
N GLY A 145 6.84 -2.44 0.69
CA GLY A 145 7.12 -1.08 1.09
C GLY A 145 7.29 -0.93 2.60
N ILE A 146 7.66 0.28 2.99
CA ILE A 146 7.64 0.75 4.36
C ILE A 146 6.58 1.84 4.46
N ALA A 147 5.74 1.72 5.48
CA ALA A 147 4.71 2.69 5.81
C ALA A 147 5.01 3.38 7.14
N GLY A 148 4.78 4.68 7.21
CA GLY A 148 4.90 5.45 8.44
C GLY A 148 3.84 6.55 8.50
N GLY A 149 3.29 6.82 9.68
CA GLY A 149 2.21 7.78 9.81
C GLY A 149 1.82 8.09 11.24
N ILE A 150 0.77 8.90 11.34
CA ILE A 150 0.19 9.35 12.59
C ILE A 150 -1.30 9.05 12.55
N ALA A 151 -1.82 8.47 13.63
CA ALA A 151 -3.24 8.21 13.84
C ALA A 151 -3.71 8.87 15.14
N TYR A 152 -4.89 9.44 15.13
CA TYR A 152 -5.49 10.04 16.32
C TYR A 152 -6.92 9.54 16.50
N THR A 153 -7.17 8.93 17.66
CA THR A 153 -8.52 8.50 18.08
C THR A 153 -9.14 9.60 18.92
N PHE A 154 -10.22 10.22 18.44
CA PHE A 154 -10.83 11.39 19.06
C PHE A 154 -12.18 11.11 19.76
N PHE A 155 -12.93 10.08 19.33
CA PHE A 155 -14.23 9.81 19.91
C PHE A 155 -14.59 8.32 19.84
N LYS A 156 -14.84 7.65 21.01
CA LYS A 156 -15.39 6.28 21.12
C LYS A 156 -14.93 5.32 20.02
N GLY A 157 -13.61 5.26 19.77
CA GLY A 157 -13.04 4.40 18.73
C GLY A 157 -12.94 5.02 17.34
N LEU A 158 -13.60 6.16 17.06
CA LEU A 158 -13.45 6.89 15.81
C LEU A 158 -12.14 7.68 15.81
N GLY A 159 -11.40 7.60 14.71
CA GLY A 159 -10.13 8.31 14.54
C GLY A 159 -9.84 8.65 13.09
N ALA A 160 -8.83 9.48 12.93
CA ALA A 160 -8.27 9.86 11.63
C ALA A 160 -6.80 9.45 11.55
N GLU A 161 -6.31 9.24 10.35
CA GLU A 161 -4.93 8.83 10.09
C GLU A 161 -4.40 9.52 8.84
N VAL A 162 -3.13 9.90 8.90
CA VAL A 162 -2.32 10.25 7.74
C VAL A 162 -1.08 9.35 7.71
N ARG A 163 -0.75 8.83 6.53
CA ARG A 163 0.33 7.87 6.34
C ARG A 163 1.07 8.14 5.04
N TYR A 164 2.35 7.87 5.05
CA TYR A 164 3.19 7.81 3.86
C TYR A 164 3.69 6.39 3.68
N THR A 165 3.60 5.87 2.45
CA THR A 165 4.15 4.56 2.08
C THR A 165 5.19 4.76 0.98
N HIS A 166 6.35 4.16 1.19
CA HIS A 166 7.47 4.12 0.24
C HIS A 166 7.70 2.69 -0.23
N GLY A 167 7.52 2.44 -1.54
CA GLY A 167 7.82 1.15 -2.14
C GLY A 167 9.32 0.88 -2.19
N LEU A 168 9.72 -0.35 -1.90
CA LEU A 168 11.11 -0.81 -1.91
C LEU A 168 11.43 -1.65 -3.13
N VAL A 169 10.41 -2.16 -3.83
CA VAL A 169 10.55 -3.02 -5.00
C VAL A 169 10.21 -2.23 -6.26
N LYS A 170 11.08 -2.32 -7.28
CA LYS A 170 10.80 -1.78 -8.60
C LYS A 170 9.73 -2.65 -9.27
N ASN A 171 8.56 -2.06 -9.57
CA ASN A 171 7.34 -2.79 -9.93
C ASN A 171 7.15 -3.03 -11.42
N THR A 172 7.97 -2.41 -12.27
CA THR A 172 7.87 -2.55 -13.73
C THR A 172 9.16 -3.16 -14.26
N GLU A 173 9.03 -4.23 -15.04
CA GLU A 173 10.14 -4.82 -15.82
C GLU A 173 9.78 -4.68 -17.31
N TYR A 174 10.59 -3.94 -18.06
CA TYR A 174 10.49 -3.90 -19.51
C TYR A 174 11.71 -4.60 -20.12
N GLU A 175 11.45 -5.62 -20.92
CA GLU A 175 12.44 -6.22 -21.78
C GLU A 175 12.42 -5.49 -23.13
N LEU A 176 13.49 -4.77 -23.45
CA LEU A 176 13.72 -4.32 -24.82
C LEU A 176 14.25 -5.49 -25.63
N LYS A 177 13.47 -5.89 -26.64
CA LYS A 177 13.85 -6.93 -27.59
C LYS A 177 14.21 -6.28 -28.92
N ASP A 178 15.23 -6.81 -29.58
CA ASP A 178 15.55 -6.45 -30.95
C ASP A 178 14.51 -7.06 -31.94
N ARG A 179 14.70 -6.77 -33.24
CA ARG A 179 13.83 -7.33 -34.28
C ARG A 179 13.90 -8.85 -34.39
N SER A 180 14.93 -9.51 -33.81
CA SER A 180 15.10 -10.96 -33.78
C SER A 180 14.44 -11.58 -32.54
N GLY A 181 13.92 -10.79 -31.61
CA GLY A 181 13.34 -11.23 -30.34
C GLY A 181 14.36 -11.41 -29.21
N MET A 182 15.63 -11.07 -29.43
CA MET A 182 16.69 -11.16 -28.43
C MET A 182 16.57 -9.99 -27.45
N VAL A 183 16.63 -10.27 -26.13
CA VAL A 183 16.59 -9.26 -25.09
C VAL A 183 17.89 -8.45 -25.12
N ILE A 184 17.79 -7.17 -25.50
CA ILE A 184 18.93 -6.24 -25.55
C ILE A 184 19.16 -5.60 -24.18
N SER A 185 18.08 -5.31 -23.44
CA SER A 185 18.19 -4.67 -22.14
C SER A 185 16.94 -4.93 -21.28
N ASN A 186 17.18 -5.11 -19.98
CA ASN A 186 16.15 -5.23 -18.96
C ASN A 186 16.09 -3.94 -18.14
N TYR A 187 15.04 -3.15 -18.30
CA TYR A 187 14.80 -1.98 -17.46
C TYR A 187 13.87 -2.34 -16.30
N LYS A 188 14.40 -2.22 -15.07
CA LYS A 188 13.60 -2.33 -13.84
C LYS A 188 13.38 -0.91 -13.33
N SER A 189 12.15 -0.44 -13.35
CA SER A 189 11.88 0.94 -13.01
C SER A 189 10.54 1.12 -12.30
N GLY A 190 10.43 2.18 -11.51
CA GLY A 190 9.22 2.63 -10.85
C GLY A 190 9.04 2.14 -9.42
N LEU A 191 9.29 3.05 -8.46
CA LEU A 191 8.96 2.88 -7.05
C LEU A 191 7.63 3.57 -6.76
N HIS A 192 6.73 2.87 -6.08
CA HIS A 192 5.49 3.48 -5.60
C HIS A 192 5.75 4.38 -4.39
N ARG A 193 5.24 5.61 -4.46
CA ARG A 193 5.14 6.51 -3.31
C ARG A 193 3.69 6.93 -3.15
N SER A 194 3.17 6.87 -1.95
CA SER A 194 1.78 7.24 -1.72
C SER A 194 1.58 7.94 -0.38
N PHE A 195 0.83 9.04 -0.42
CA PHE A 195 0.24 9.66 0.75
C PHE A 195 -1.18 9.13 0.93
N GLN A 196 -1.53 8.79 2.15
CA GLN A 196 -2.82 8.24 2.51
C GLN A 196 -3.44 9.11 3.60
N ALA A 197 -4.73 9.38 3.48
CA ALA A 197 -5.52 10.02 4.52
C ALA A 197 -6.85 9.26 4.66
N GLY A 198 -7.28 9.01 5.88
CA GLY A 198 -8.50 8.24 6.09
C GLY A 198 -9.04 8.33 7.52
N LEU A 199 -10.23 7.78 7.66
CA LEU A 199 -10.88 7.57 8.93
C LEU A 199 -10.88 6.09 9.28
N PHE A 200 -10.84 5.78 10.56
CA PHE A 200 -10.99 4.44 11.07
C PHE A 200 -11.94 4.43 12.27
N TYR A 201 -12.56 3.27 12.50
CA TYR A 201 -13.40 3.05 13.67
C TYR A 201 -13.02 1.73 14.34
N LEU A 202 -12.62 1.79 15.61
CA LEU A 202 -12.32 0.63 16.46
C LEU A 202 -13.58 0.20 17.20
N LEU A 203 -13.97 -1.06 16.99
CA LEU A 203 -15.13 -1.66 17.64
C LEU A 203 -14.84 -1.93 19.12
N GLY A 204 -15.85 -1.77 19.98
CA GLY A 204 -15.74 -2.11 21.41
C GLY A 204 -14.95 -1.10 22.26
N LYS A 205 -14.84 0.15 21.81
CA LYS A 205 -14.22 1.24 22.58
C LYS A 205 -15.21 2.32 22.95
#